data_6e7b80137411e389aae366ca7b9a0696
#
_entry.id   6e7b80137411e389aae366ca7b9a0696
#
_cell.length_a   1.000
_cell.length_b   1.000
_cell.length_c   1.000
_cell.angle_alpha   90.00
_cell.angle_beta   90.00
_cell.angle_gamma   90.00
#
_symmetry.space_group_name_H-M   'P 1'
#
loop_
_entity.id
_entity.type
_entity.pdbx_description
1 polymer ?
#
loop_
_entity_poly.entity_id
_entity_poly.type
_entity_poly.pdbx_seq_one_letter_code
_entity_poly.pdbx_strand_id
1 'polypeptide(L)'
;MTNEEKQTRIRPWIDPEERVTVQFLDAPDLNSTVTDCTDQLVDLSIETHVPYLRQHLSVPLSQVEVAEDVSHYTRDPERPLQRSRLMLVINEKRPSIIY
;
A
#
# COMPACT_ATOMS: atom_id res chain seq x y z
N MET A 1 -4.78 16.54 3.86
CA MET A 1 -5.83 15.54 3.45
C MET A 1 -6.48 14.97 4.71
N THR A 2 -7.79 14.96 4.76
CA THR A 2 -8.55 14.40 5.89
C THR A 2 -8.56 12.86 5.81
N ASN A 3 -8.90 12.22 6.94
CA ASN A 3 -9.06 10.76 6.95
C ASN A 3 -10.14 10.29 5.98
N GLU A 4 -11.22 11.05 5.86
CA GLU A 4 -12.30 10.76 4.92
C GLU A 4 -11.83 10.79 3.46
N GLU A 5 -11.01 11.77 3.11
CA GLU A 5 -10.40 11.86 1.78
C GLU A 5 -9.44 10.70 1.53
N LYS A 6 -8.63 10.34 2.53
CA LYS A 6 -7.73 9.18 2.43
C LYS A 6 -8.52 7.90 2.21
N GLN A 7 -9.58 7.68 2.98
CA GLN A 7 -10.47 6.53 2.82
C GLN A 7 -11.04 6.46 1.40
N THR A 8 -11.53 7.58 0.89
CA THR A 8 -12.11 7.65 -0.46
C THR A 8 -11.09 7.27 -1.52
N ARG A 9 -9.83 7.64 -1.36
CA ARG A 9 -8.76 7.31 -2.31
C ARG A 9 -8.27 5.87 -2.19
N ILE A 10 -8.33 5.29 -1.00
CA ILE A 10 -7.82 3.95 -0.72
C ILE A 10 -8.83 2.87 -1.08
N ARG A 11 -10.12 3.09 -0.79
CA ARG A 11 -11.15 2.05 -0.95
C ARG A 11 -11.24 1.43 -2.35
N PRO A 12 -11.06 2.15 -3.47
CA PRO A 12 -11.04 1.53 -4.80
C PRO A 12 -9.95 0.48 -4.99
N TRP A 13 -8.94 0.47 -4.12
CA TRP A 13 -7.80 -0.46 -4.17
C TRP A 13 -8.00 -1.68 -3.27
N ILE A 14 -9.15 -1.82 -2.61
CA ILE A 14 -9.46 -3.01 -1.82
C ILE A 14 -9.78 -4.16 -2.78
N ASP A 15 -8.74 -4.92 -3.09
CA ASP A 15 -8.82 -6.03 -4.02
C ASP A 15 -7.63 -6.97 -3.74
N PRO A 16 -7.87 -8.30 -3.61
CA PRO A 16 -6.78 -9.24 -3.34
C PRO A 16 -5.76 -9.33 -4.49
N GLU A 17 -6.09 -8.83 -5.67
CA GLU A 17 -5.20 -8.85 -6.84
C GLU A 17 -4.56 -7.50 -7.15
N GLU A 18 -5.02 -6.42 -6.51
CA GLU A 18 -4.47 -5.08 -6.74
C GLU A 18 -3.35 -4.78 -5.75
N ARG A 19 -2.13 -4.70 -6.28
CA ARG A 19 -0.96 -4.34 -5.48
C ARG A 19 -0.88 -2.83 -5.30
N VAL A 20 -0.59 -2.43 -4.07
CA VAL A 20 -0.22 -1.05 -3.73
C VAL A 20 1.21 -1.04 -3.22
N THR A 21 1.87 0.11 -3.32
CA THR A 21 3.21 0.29 -2.77
C THR A 21 3.08 0.86 -1.35
N VAL A 22 3.79 0.27 -0.42
CA VAL A 22 3.84 0.72 0.97
C VAL A 22 5.26 1.10 1.31
N GLN A 23 5.42 2.25 1.94
CA GLN A 23 6.71 2.78 2.35
C GLN A 23 6.68 3.11 3.85
N PHE A 24 7.54 2.46 4.61
CA PHE A 24 7.79 2.80 6.02
C PHE A 24 9.04 3.68 6.13
N LEU A 25 9.31 4.21 7.32
CA LEU A 25 10.50 5.03 7.54
C LEU A 25 11.80 4.28 7.26
N ASP A 26 11.82 2.97 7.52
CA ASP A 26 12.99 2.10 7.40
C ASP A 26 12.87 1.04 6.31
N ALA A 27 11.77 1.00 5.58
CA ALA A 27 11.53 -0.02 4.57
C ALA A 27 10.68 0.57 3.42
N PRO A 28 11.31 1.06 2.36
CA PRO A 28 10.62 1.57 1.18
C PRO A 28 10.23 0.45 0.20
N ASP A 29 9.32 0.76 -0.71
CA ASP A 29 8.95 -0.05 -1.89
C ASP A 29 8.49 -1.47 -1.58
N LEU A 30 7.66 -1.60 -0.55
CA LEU A 30 7.05 -2.88 -0.23
C LEU A 30 5.75 -3.07 -1.03
N ASN A 31 5.51 -4.29 -1.49
CA ASN A 31 4.26 -4.65 -2.13
C ASN A 31 3.24 -5.09 -1.09
N SER A 32 2.03 -4.59 -1.22
CA SER A 32 0.94 -4.93 -0.32
C SER A 32 -0.38 -4.99 -1.07
N THR A 33 -1.37 -5.61 -0.46
CA THR A 33 -2.77 -5.44 -0.85
C THR A 33 -3.49 -4.73 0.29
N VAL A 34 -4.56 -4.02 -0.05
CA VAL A 34 -5.44 -3.40 0.95
C VAL A 34 -6.60 -4.35 1.20
N THR A 35 -6.79 -4.77 2.43
CA THR A 35 -7.87 -5.70 2.79
C THR A 35 -9.11 -4.99 3.30
N ASP A 36 -8.94 -3.84 3.93
CA ASP A 36 -10.06 -2.99 4.36
C ASP A 36 -9.56 -1.56 4.62
N CYS A 37 -10.49 -0.62 4.63
CA CYS A 37 -10.18 0.76 4.99
C CYS A 37 -11.42 1.44 5.59
N THR A 38 -11.30 1.85 6.84
CA THR A 38 -12.31 2.67 7.52
C THR A 38 -11.88 4.14 7.52
N ASP A 39 -12.63 5.00 8.15
CA ASP A 39 -12.25 6.40 8.33
C ASP A 39 -11.15 6.61 9.40
N GLN A 40 -10.68 5.54 10.02
CA GLN A 40 -9.64 5.58 11.06
C GLN A 40 -8.43 4.71 10.75
N LEU A 41 -8.62 3.56 10.12
CA LEU A 41 -7.59 2.56 9.89
C LEU A 41 -7.59 2.07 8.45
N VAL A 42 -6.40 1.69 7.98
CA VAL A 42 -6.23 0.88 6.78
C VAL A 42 -5.62 -0.46 7.17
N ASP A 43 -6.22 -1.54 6.67
CA ASP A 43 -5.72 -2.90 6.88
C ASP A 43 -4.94 -3.34 5.65
N LEU A 44 -3.71 -3.78 5.88
CA LEU A 44 -2.76 -4.15 4.84
C LEU A 44 -2.33 -5.60 4.98
N SER A 45 -2.10 -6.25 3.85
CA SER A 45 -1.46 -7.56 3.76
C SER A 45 -0.19 -7.40 2.94
N ILE A 46 0.94 -7.27 3.64
CA ILE A 46 2.24 -6.91 3.06
C ILE A 46 3.02 -8.17 2.70
N GLU A 47 3.60 -8.17 1.49
CA GLU A 47 4.48 -9.24 1.06
C GLU A 47 5.75 -9.26 1.90
N THR A 48 6.25 -10.47 2.19
CA THR A 48 7.53 -10.68 2.87
C THR A 48 8.49 -11.40 1.92
N HIS A 49 9.72 -11.60 2.36
CA HIS A 49 10.70 -12.37 1.59
C HIS A 49 10.38 -13.88 1.53
N VAL A 50 9.40 -14.33 2.34
CA VAL A 50 8.90 -15.71 2.29
C VAL A 50 7.63 -15.73 1.43
N PRO A 51 7.61 -16.44 0.28
CA PRO A 51 6.54 -16.28 -0.71
C PRO A 51 5.12 -16.58 -0.22
N TYR A 52 4.97 -17.42 0.79
CA TYR A 52 3.65 -17.79 1.32
C TYR A 52 3.32 -17.10 2.64
N LEU A 53 4.21 -16.23 3.14
CA LEU A 53 4.01 -15.50 4.39
C LEU A 53 3.70 -14.05 4.10
N ARG A 54 2.62 -13.56 4.69
CA ARG A 54 2.24 -12.15 4.58
C ARG A 54 2.16 -11.52 5.96
N GLN A 55 2.52 -10.25 6.02
CA GLN A 55 2.41 -9.47 7.25
C GLN A 55 1.12 -8.67 7.23
N HIS A 56 0.24 -8.94 8.17
CA HIS A 56 -1.03 -8.23 8.31
C HIS A 56 -0.89 -7.11 9.33
N LEU A 57 -1.21 -5.88 8.90
CA LEU A 57 -1.12 -4.69 9.74
C LEU A 57 -2.38 -3.85 9.61
N SER A 58 -2.78 -3.25 10.73
CA SER A 58 -3.76 -2.16 10.75
C SER A 58 -3.03 -0.88 11.11
N VAL A 59 -3.09 0.12 10.24
CA VAL A 59 -2.35 1.37 10.40
C VAL A 59 -3.32 2.53 10.51
N PRO A 60 -3.16 3.39 11.53
CA PRO A 60 -3.99 4.59 11.64
C PRO A 60 -3.81 5.50 10.43
N LEU A 61 -4.90 5.98 9.86
CA LEU A 61 -4.85 6.89 8.72
C LEU A 61 -4.13 8.20 9.04
N SER A 62 -4.09 8.59 10.31
CA SER A 62 -3.34 9.77 10.76
C SER A 62 -1.83 9.64 10.52
N GLN A 63 -1.32 8.41 10.38
CA GLN A 63 0.09 8.11 10.11
C GLN A 63 0.36 7.80 8.64
N VAL A 64 -0.65 7.90 7.79
CA VAL A 64 -0.57 7.52 6.38
C VAL A 64 -0.68 8.76 5.49
N GLU A 65 0.24 8.89 4.55
CA GLU A 65 0.15 9.81 3.43
C GLU A 65 -0.21 9.01 2.18
N VAL A 66 -1.21 9.49 1.45
CA VAL A 66 -1.65 8.84 0.21
C VAL A 66 -1.02 9.55 -0.98
N ALA A 67 -0.31 8.79 -1.80
CA ALA A 67 0.40 9.31 -2.96
C ALA A 67 0.20 8.36 -4.16
N GLU A 68 0.82 8.70 -5.28
CA GLU A 68 0.86 7.85 -6.46
C GLU A 68 2.29 7.39 -6.72
N ASP A 69 2.43 6.10 -6.98
CA ASP A 69 3.69 5.52 -7.42
C ASP A 69 3.65 5.38 -8.94
N VAL A 70 4.42 6.22 -9.62
CA VAL A 70 4.50 6.23 -11.09
C VAL A 70 5.71 5.46 -11.60
N SER A 71 6.49 4.85 -10.74
CA SER A 71 7.70 4.11 -11.13
C SER A 71 7.41 2.75 -11.77
N HIS A 72 6.22 2.21 -11.56
CA HIS A 72 5.79 0.93 -12.10
C HIS A 72 5.07 1.12 -13.44
N TYR A 73 5.82 1.09 -14.53
CA TYR A 73 5.25 1.08 -15.87
C TYR A 73 5.74 -0.17 -16.62
N THR A 74 4.93 -0.65 -17.51
CA THR A 74 5.31 -1.79 -18.33
C THR A 74 6.31 -1.35 -19.39
N ARG A 75 7.32 -2.18 -19.66
CA ARG A 75 8.28 -1.95 -20.75
C ARG A 75 7.75 -2.42 -22.11
N ASP A 76 6.50 -2.81 -22.17
CA ASP A 76 5.86 -3.26 -23.39
C ASP A 76 5.51 -2.03 -24.24
N PRO A 77 6.18 -1.83 -25.42
CA PRO A 77 5.90 -0.69 -26.28
C PRO A 77 4.50 -0.71 -26.88
N GLU A 78 3.82 -1.86 -26.87
CA GLU A 78 2.43 -1.97 -27.32
C GLU A 78 1.43 -1.59 -26.22
N ARG A 79 1.89 -1.43 -25.00
CA ARG A 79 1.08 -0.98 -23.87
C ARG A 79 1.74 0.22 -23.20
N PRO A 80 1.72 1.39 -23.86
CA PRO A 80 2.40 2.57 -23.33
C PRO A 80 1.72 3.18 -22.10
N LEU A 81 0.65 2.58 -21.60
CA LEU A 81 -0.07 3.09 -20.45
C LEU A 81 0.67 2.75 -19.17
N GLN A 82 1.29 3.78 -18.61
CA GLN A 82 1.75 3.75 -17.25
C GLN A 82 0.52 3.64 -16.34
N ARG A 83 0.39 2.51 -15.67
CA ARG A 83 -0.60 2.38 -14.64
C ARG A 83 0.03 2.85 -13.33
N SER A 84 -0.36 4.05 -12.88
CA SER A 84 0.07 4.51 -11.57
C SER A 84 -0.51 3.59 -10.49
N ARG A 85 0.28 3.31 -9.47
CA ARG A 85 -0.14 2.58 -8.28
C ARG A 85 -0.45 3.55 -7.16
N LEU A 86 -1.37 3.14 -6.30
CA LEU A 86 -1.51 3.79 -5.02
C LEU A 86 -0.24 3.56 -4.20
N MET A 87 0.29 4.62 -3.60
CA MET A 87 1.38 4.55 -2.66
C MET A 87 0.92 5.02 -1.29
N LEU A 88 1.19 4.23 -0.28
CA LEU A 88 0.91 4.58 1.11
C LEU A 88 2.23 4.81 1.83
N VAL A 89 2.48 6.05 2.21
CA VAL A 89 3.67 6.43 2.97
C VAL A 89 3.28 6.44 4.45
N ILE A 90 3.85 5.52 5.20
CA ILE A 90 3.54 5.33 6.62
C ILE A 90 4.64 5.95 7.46
N ASN A 91 4.26 6.90 8.31
CA ASN A 91 5.18 7.65 9.16
C ASN A 91 5.55 6.88 10.44
N GLU A 92 5.89 5.61 10.26
CA GLU A 92 6.30 4.69 11.34
C GLU A 92 7.33 3.72 10.77
N LYS A 93 8.08 3.08 11.65
CA LYS A 93 8.96 1.96 11.28
C LYS A 93 8.12 0.72 11.03
N ARG A 94 8.58 -0.13 10.12
CA ARG A 94 7.93 -1.41 9.88
C ARG A 94 7.99 -2.27 11.14
N PRO A 95 6.83 -2.76 11.64
CA PRO A 95 6.82 -3.70 12.75
C PRO A 95 7.57 -4.99 12.40
N SER A 96 8.21 -5.61 13.40
CA SER A 96 8.91 -6.87 13.21
C SER A 96 7.96 -7.95 12.73
N ILE A 97 8.44 -8.78 11.81
CA ILE A 97 7.69 -9.91 11.30
C ILE A 97 7.92 -11.08 12.26
N ILE A 98 6.82 -11.64 12.77
CA ILE A 98 6.87 -12.83 13.62
C ILE A 98 6.58 -14.05 12.74
N TYR A 99 7.55 -14.94 12.69
CA TYR A 99 7.44 -16.17 11.93
C TYR A 99 6.88 -17.31 12.79
#